data_b87606e7b292c7bb2f44fb2fef9b4d41
#
_entry.id   b87606e7b292c7bb2f44fb2fef9b4d41
#
_cell.length_a   1.000
_cell.length_b   1.000
_cell.length_c   1.000
_cell.angle_alpha   90.00
_cell.angle_beta   90.00
_cell.angle_gamma   90.00
#
_symmetry.space_group_name_H-M   'P 1'
#
loop_
_entity.id
_entity.type
_entity.pdbx_description
1 polymer ?
#
loop_
_entity_poly.entity_id
_entity_poly.type
_entity_poly.pdbx_seq_one_letter_code
_entity_poly.pdbx_strand_id
1 'polypeptide(L)'
;MLTTVSPVLVLMAGFVVCFFGYRLLRFTLGLAGFCVGLALGLAVAGLIPGISQVLTIILGIVCGIIGAVLAAVLYKVGVFLLGAGAGALVAGIVVTATGWHYPMLARLLAAVAGGILTLFLERPLVSVLSAFAGGWGIAFGAFSLLGWHHVAAGAKFPPANYGLMIACWLVLGLVGAGVQLRSGGRKKKTDG
;
A
#
# COMPACT_ATOMS: atom_id res chain seq x y z
N MET A 1 2.93 25.12 -16.40
CA MET A 1 4.01 24.32 -16.98
C MET A 1 4.12 23.04 -16.13
N LEU A 2 3.26 22.08 -16.36
CA LEU A 2 3.44 20.71 -15.82
C LEU A 2 4.44 20.07 -16.76
N THR A 3 5.68 19.98 -16.30
CA THR A 3 6.79 19.29 -16.93
C THR A 3 6.31 17.93 -17.41
N THR A 4 6.45 17.68 -18.68
CA THR A 4 6.26 16.37 -19.33
C THR A 4 7.08 15.37 -18.53
N VAL A 5 6.44 14.62 -17.64
CA VAL A 5 7.11 13.54 -16.90
C VAL A 5 7.66 12.62 -17.97
N SER A 6 8.98 12.48 -18.03
CA SER A 6 9.63 11.65 -19.04
C SER A 6 9.00 10.26 -19.02
N PRO A 7 8.49 9.73 -20.16
CA PRO A 7 7.87 8.40 -20.20
C PRO A 7 8.80 7.30 -19.66
N VAL A 8 10.10 7.53 -19.70
CA VAL A 8 11.11 6.66 -19.07
C VAL A 8 10.95 6.64 -17.56
N LEU A 9 10.72 7.78 -16.91
CA LEU A 9 10.50 7.83 -15.46
C LEU A 9 9.23 7.09 -15.05
N VAL A 10 8.15 7.23 -15.81
CA VAL A 10 6.89 6.51 -15.57
C VAL A 10 7.09 5.00 -15.71
N LEU A 11 7.82 4.56 -16.73
CA LEU A 11 8.14 3.16 -16.96
C LEU A 11 8.98 2.59 -15.81
N MET A 12 10.04 3.29 -15.39
CA MET A 12 10.89 2.88 -14.27
C MET A 12 10.12 2.83 -12.95
N ALA A 13 9.34 3.86 -12.65
CA ALA A 13 8.48 3.88 -11.46
C ALA A 13 7.45 2.74 -11.49
N GLY A 14 6.80 2.50 -12.63
CA GLY A 14 5.89 1.38 -12.84
C GLY A 14 6.56 0.03 -12.58
N PHE A 15 7.80 -0.16 -13.06
CA PHE A 15 8.58 -1.38 -12.83
C PHE A 15 8.85 -1.59 -11.34
N VAL A 16 9.32 -0.56 -10.63
CA VAL A 16 9.58 -0.62 -9.19
C VAL A 16 8.30 -0.94 -8.41
N VAL A 17 7.19 -0.28 -8.72
CA VAL A 17 5.90 -0.52 -8.05
C VAL A 17 5.36 -1.92 -8.38
N CYS A 18 5.48 -2.38 -9.64
CA CYS A 18 5.02 -3.69 -10.07
C CYS A 18 5.72 -4.85 -9.35
N PHE A 19 7.02 -4.73 -9.09
CA PHE A 19 7.80 -5.83 -8.49
C PHE A 19 8.07 -5.66 -6.99
N PHE A 20 8.10 -4.43 -6.49
CA PHE A 20 8.45 -4.13 -5.09
C PHE A 20 7.33 -3.43 -4.31
N GLY A 21 6.14 -3.30 -4.85
CA GLY A 21 5.05 -2.47 -4.32
C GLY A 21 4.73 -2.72 -2.85
N TYR A 22 4.61 -3.99 -2.41
CA TYR A 22 4.38 -4.31 -1.00
C TYR A 22 5.54 -3.87 -0.09
N ARG A 23 6.79 -4.08 -0.52
CA ARG A 23 7.98 -3.65 0.24
C ARG A 23 8.08 -2.13 0.29
N LEU A 24 7.79 -1.48 -0.85
CA LEU A 24 7.82 -0.04 -0.98
C LEU A 24 6.78 0.62 -0.06
N LEU A 25 5.53 0.11 -0.04
CA LEU A 25 4.49 0.59 0.87
C LEU A 25 4.96 0.54 2.34
N ARG A 26 5.52 -0.58 2.75
CA ARG A 26 5.97 -0.77 4.13
C ARG A 26 7.15 0.14 4.50
N PHE A 27 8.08 0.32 3.56
CA PHE A 27 9.22 1.22 3.73
C PHE A 27 8.76 2.68 3.80
N THR A 28 7.87 3.10 2.90
CA THR A 28 7.33 4.47 2.86
C THR A 28 6.54 4.79 4.13
N LEU A 29 5.74 3.84 4.62
CA LEU A 29 5.00 4.00 5.87
C LEU A 29 5.94 4.16 7.07
N GLY A 30 6.98 3.32 7.16
CA GLY A 30 7.99 3.43 8.20
C GLY A 30 8.76 4.75 8.14
N LEU A 31 9.14 5.17 6.92
CA LEU A 31 9.84 6.43 6.70
C LEU A 31 8.96 7.64 7.07
N ALA A 32 7.69 7.62 6.66
CA ALA A 32 6.75 8.67 7.02
C ALA A 32 6.57 8.77 8.56
N GLY A 33 6.39 7.63 9.23
CA GLY A 33 6.32 7.59 10.69
C GLY A 33 7.60 8.07 11.36
N PHE A 34 8.77 7.72 10.79
CA PHE A 34 10.06 8.21 11.28
C PHE A 34 10.18 9.74 11.13
N CYS A 35 9.81 10.29 9.97
CA CYS A 35 9.86 11.75 9.75
C CYS A 35 8.94 12.50 10.71
N VAL A 36 7.72 12.02 10.92
CA VAL A 36 6.78 12.62 11.87
C VAL A 36 7.31 12.51 13.30
N GLY A 37 7.80 11.35 13.70
CA GLY A 37 8.40 11.14 15.01
C GLY A 37 9.63 12.02 15.25
N LEU A 38 10.51 12.14 14.24
CA LEU A 38 11.67 13.02 14.26
C LEU A 38 11.25 14.48 14.46
N ALA A 39 10.28 14.95 13.67
CA ALA A 39 9.79 16.33 13.77
C ALA A 39 9.20 16.63 15.16
N LEU A 40 8.42 15.69 15.70
CA LEU A 40 7.89 15.81 17.06
C LEU A 40 8.99 15.80 18.13
N GLY A 41 9.99 14.93 18.01
CA GLY A 41 11.14 14.87 18.90
C GLY A 41 11.96 16.16 18.92
N LEU A 42 12.21 16.74 17.73
CA LEU A 42 12.88 18.02 17.60
C LEU A 42 12.04 19.18 18.17
N ALA A 43 10.72 19.17 17.95
CA ALA A 43 9.82 20.16 18.52
C ALA A 43 9.83 20.11 20.06
N VAL A 44 9.76 18.92 20.64
CA VAL A 44 9.84 18.73 22.11
C VAL A 44 11.20 19.20 22.66
N ALA A 45 12.30 18.86 21.96
CA ALA A 45 13.64 19.31 22.36
C ALA A 45 13.75 20.86 22.37
N GLY A 46 13.11 21.52 21.40
CA GLY A 46 13.10 22.99 21.33
C GLY A 46 12.35 23.69 22.48
N LEU A 47 11.50 22.95 23.22
CA LEU A 47 10.80 23.46 24.40
C LEU A 47 11.65 23.41 25.68
N ILE A 48 12.81 22.75 25.64
CA ILE A 48 13.69 22.58 26.81
C ILE A 48 14.84 23.60 26.74
N PRO A 49 14.86 24.65 27.58
CA PRO A 49 15.93 25.62 27.57
C PRO A 49 17.28 24.98 27.99
N GLY A 50 18.35 25.31 27.24
CA GLY A 50 19.71 24.83 27.56
C GLY A 50 20.03 23.40 27.17
N ILE A 51 19.16 22.73 26.41
CA ILE A 51 19.47 21.40 25.88
C ILE A 51 20.66 21.44 24.91
N SER A 52 21.59 20.49 25.05
CA SER A 52 22.72 20.42 24.12
C SER A 52 22.26 19.93 22.73
N GLN A 53 22.96 20.42 21.68
CA GLN A 53 22.64 20.05 20.30
C GLN A 53 22.72 18.52 20.07
N VAL A 54 23.66 17.86 20.74
CA VAL A 54 23.79 16.40 20.66
C VAL A 54 22.56 15.69 21.24
N LEU A 55 22.06 16.16 22.39
CA LEU A 55 20.89 15.57 23.04
C LEU A 55 19.62 15.81 22.20
N THR A 56 19.50 16.96 21.54
CA THR A 56 18.42 17.27 20.60
C THR A 56 18.38 16.27 19.45
N ILE A 57 19.53 15.96 18.84
CA ILE A 57 19.62 15.00 17.74
C ILE A 57 19.25 13.59 18.22
N ILE A 58 19.78 13.18 19.38
CA ILE A 58 19.48 11.86 19.95
C ILE A 58 17.97 11.72 20.23
N LEU A 59 17.36 12.74 20.84
CA LEU A 59 15.92 12.75 21.12
C LEU A 59 15.10 12.66 19.84
N GLY A 60 15.48 13.42 18.80
CA GLY A 60 14.86 13.37 17.49
C GLY A 60 14.90 11.97 16.86
N ILE A 61 16.09 11.32 16.88
CA ILE A 61 16.26 9.97 16.32
C ILE A 61 15.43 8.95 17.10
N VAL A 62 15.47 8.99 18.43
CA VAL A 62 14.68 8.07 19.28
C VAL A 62 13.18 8.22 19.01
N CYS A 63 12.67 9.47 19.00
CA CYS A 63 11.27 9.74 18.66
C CYS A 63 10.96 9.30 17.22
N GLY A 64 11.89 9.46 16.28
CA GLY A 64 11.76 8.98 14.90
C GLY A 64 11.59 7.46 14.83
N ILE A 65 12.39 6.69 15.53
CA ILE A 65 12.29 5.22 15.61
C ILE A 65 10.95 4.81 16.22
N ILE A 66 10.55 5.44 17.32
CA ILE A 66 9.25 5.19 17.96
C ILE A 66 8.12 5.51 16.98
N GLY A 67 8.20 6.64 16.28
CA GLY A 67 7.22 7.03 15.25
C GLY A 67 7.10 6.03 14.11
N ALA A 68 8.21 5.46 13.64
CA ALA A 68 8.21 4.41 12.61
C ALA A 68 7.50 3.13 13.09
N VAL A 69 7.76 2.71 14.33
CA VAL A 69 7.10 1.54 14.94
C VAL A 69 5.60 1.80 15.13
N LEU A 70 5.24 2.97 15.67
CA LEU A 70 3.86 3.37 15.87
C LEU A 70 3.09 3.42 14.54
N ALA A 71 3.67 3.98 13.49
CA ALA A 71 3.04 4.01 12.16
C ALA A 71 2.74 2.60 11.64
N ALA A 72 3.67 1.64 11.81
CA ALA A 72 3.47 0.26 11.42
C ALA A 72 2.36 -0.45 12.23
N VAL A 73 2.26 -0.16 13.53
CA VAL A 73 1.21 -0.70 14.40
C VAL A 73 -0.15 -0.08 14.05
N LEU A 74 -0.21 1.26 13.95
CA LEU A 74 -1.43 1.98 13.59
C LEU A 74 -1.99 1.56 12.23
N TYR A 75 -1.12 1.31 11.26
CA TYR A 75 -1.52 0.76 9.97
C TYR A 75 -2.23 -0.59 10.12
N LYS A 76 -1.66 -1.53 10.89
CA LYS A 76 -2.28 -2.84 11.12
C LYS A 76 -3.60 -2.74 11.88
N VAL A 77 -3.67 -1.86 12.87
CA VAL A 77 -4.91 -1.58 13.60
C VAL A 77 -5.97 -1.00 12.65
N GLY A 78 -5.58 -0.06 11.78
CA GLY A 78 -6.48 0.50 10.77
C GLY A 78 -7.03 -0.56 9.81
N VAL A 79 -6.18 -1.44 9.29
CA VAL A 79 -6.56 -2.56 8.42
C VAL A 79 -7.52 -3.51 9.15
N PHE A 80 -7.24 -3.84 10.42
CA PHE A 80 -8.13 -4.66 11.25
C PHE A 80 -9.49 -4.01 11.44
N LEU A 81 -9.53 -2.70 11.79
CA LEU A 81 -10.77 -1.97 12.02
C LEU A 81 -11.63 -1.88 10.74
N LEU A 82 -11.01 -1.66 9.58
CA LEU A 82 -11.72 -1.67 8.30
C LEU A 82 -12.33 -3.03 8.02
N GLY A 83 -11.59 -4.12 8.26
CA GLY A 83 -12.08 -5.48 8.11
C GLY A 83 -13.19 -5.82 9.10
N ALA A 84 -13.04 -5.38 10.35
CA ALA A 84 -14.05 -5.55 11.38
C ALA A 84 -15.34 -4.79 11.04
N GLY A 85 -15.22 -3.55 10.57
CA GLY A 85 -16.37 -2.75 10.11
C GLY A 85 -17.10 -3.43 8.94
N ALA A 86 -16.36 -3.90 7.93
CA ALA A 86 -16.94 -4.62 6.79
C ALA A 86 -17.65 -5.91 7.24
N GLY A 87 -17.02 -6.70 8.12
CA GLY A 87 -17.62 -7.91 8.68
C GLY A 87 -18.90 -7.63 9.46
N ALA A 88 -18.91 -6.59 10.29
CA ALA A 88 -20.11 -6.17 11.04
C ALA A 88 -21.24 -5.72 10.12
N LEU A 89 -20.93 -5.00 9.03
CA LEU A 89 -21.92 -4.56 8.04
C LEU A 89 -22.54 -5.76 7.31
N VAL A 90 -21.71 -6.69 6.82
CA VAL A 90 -22.21 -7.91 6.17
C VAL A 90 -23.09 -8.72 7.11
N ALA A 91 -22.66 -8.94 8.34
CA ALA A 91 -23.48 -9.62 9.35
C ALA A 91 -24.78 -8.86 9.65
N GLY A 92 -24.74 -7.53 9.68
CA GLY A 92 -25.92 -6.70 9.84
C GLY A 92 -26.96 -6.97 8.76
N ILE A 93 -26.55 -7.02 7.50
CA ILE A 93 -27.43 -7.33 6.36
C ILE A 93 -28.02 -8.74 6.48
N VAL A 94 -27.17 -9.73 6.80
CA VAL A 94 -27.61 -11.13 6.93
C VAL A 94 -28.60 -11.28 8.08
N VAL A 95 -28.34 -10.68 9.24
CA VAL A 95 -29.20 -10.73 10.41
C VAL A 95 -30.57 -10.11 10.15
N THR A 96 -30.61 -8.96 9.46
CA THR A 96 -31.87 -8.31 9.09
C THR A 96 -32.68 -9.15 8.08
N ALA A 97 -31.97 -9.86 7.17
CA ALA A 97 -32.64 -10.72 6.18
C ALA A 97 -33.15 -12.04 6.77
N THR A 98 -32.47 -12.58 7.82
CA THR A 98 -32.79 -13.90 8.39
C THR A 98 -33.60 -13.85 9.69
N GLY A 99 -33.75 -12.66 10.30
CA GLY A 99 -34.47 -12.51 11.57
C GLY A 99 -33.81 -13.20 12.76
N TRP A 100 -32.50 -13.33 12.80
CA TRP A 100 -31.76 -14.08 13.82
C TRP A 100 -31.93 -13.47 15.23
N HIS A 101 -32.11 -14.34 16.23
CA HIS A 101 -32.45 -13.95 17.62
C HIS A 101 -31.32 -13.22 18.38
N TYR A 102 -30.07 -13.35 17.95
CA TYR A 102 -28.90 -12.70 18.60
C TYR A 102 -28.12 -11.79 17.65
N PRO A 103 -28.71 -10.66 17.25
CA PRO A 103 -28.11 -9.78 16.22
C PRO A 103 -26.77 -9.17 16.66
N MET A 104 -26.61 -8.86 17.94
CA MET A 104 -25.39 -8.22 18.45
C MET A 104 -24.21 -9.20 18.48
N LEU A 105 -24.45 -10.45 18.91
CA LEU A 105 -23.43 -11.49 18.95
C LEU A 105 -22.92 -11.84 17.54
N ALA A 106 -23.85 -11.99 16.59
CA ALA A 106 -23.51 -12.27 15.19
C ALA A 106 -22.64 -11.17 14.58
N ARG A 107 -22.99 -9.89 14.81
CA ARG A 107 -22.21 -8.74 14.34
C ARG A 107 -20.83 -8.67 14.97
N LEU A 108 -20.71 -8.97 16.28
CA LEU A 108 -19.44 -8.96 17.00
C LEU A 108 -18.50 -10.06 16.48
N LEU A 109 -19.00 -11.28 16.33
CA LEU A 109 -18.24 -12.41 15.81
C LEU A 109 -17.79 -12.16 14.37
N ALA A 110 -18.69 -11.64 13.52
CA ALA A 110 -18.35 -11.30 12.14
C ALA A 110 -17.37 -10.11 12.05
N ALA A 111 -17.43 -9.15 12.96
CA ALA A 111 -16.45 -8.07 13.04
C ALA A 111 -15.05 -8.62 13.36
N VAL A 112 -14.92 -9.45 14.38
CA VAL A 112 -13.64 -10.07 14.76
C VAL A 112 -13.12 -10.96 13.61
N ALA A 113 -13.97 -11.82 13.04
CA ALA A 113 -13.60 -12.67 11.92
C ALA A 113 -13.18 -11.85 10.69
N GLY A 114 -13.92 -10.79 10.34
CA GLY A 114 -13.60 -9.89 9.25
C GLY A 114 -12.29 -9.15 9.47
N GLY A 115 -12.03 -8.65 10.69
CA GLY A 115 -10.76 -8.02 11.05
C GLY A 115 -9.57 -8.97 10.90
N ILE A 116 -9.67 -10.18 11.43
CA ILE A 116 -8.63 -11.21 11.31
C ILE A 116 -8.42 -11.60 9.83
N LEU A 117 -9.49 -11.85 9.09
CA LEU A 117 -9.44 -12.20 7.69
C LEU A 117 -8.73 -11.12 6.86
N THR A 118 -9.04 -9.85 7.13
CA THR A 118 -8.44 -8.71 6.41
C THR A 118 -6.94 -8.61 6.68
N LEU A 119 -6.47 -8.88 7.90
CA LEU A 119 -5.04 -8.95 8.20
C LEU A 119 -4.30 -10.05 7.43
N PHE A 120 -4.95 -11.19 7.21
CA PHE A 120 -4.37 -12.25 6.37
C PHE A 120 -4.38 -11.91 4.88
N LEU A 121 -5.43 -11.22 4.42
CA LEU A 121 -5.59 -10.82 3.03
C LEU A 121 -4.83 -9.53 2.68
N GLU A 122 -4.41 -8.73 3.66
CA GLU A 122 -3.67 -7.47 3.45
C GLU A 122 -2.50 -7.67 2.48
N ARG A 123 -1.66 -8.65 2.76
CA ARG A 123 -0.45 -8.89 1.97
C ARG A 123 -0.74 -9.29 0.52
N PRO A 124 -1.57 -10.31 0.22
CA PRO A 124 -1.88 -10.66 -1.16
C PRO A 124 -2.64 -9.53 -1.88
N LEU A 125 -3.57 -8.85 -1.22
CA LEU A 125 -4.31 -7.74 -1.81
C LEU A 125 -3.40 -6.59 -2.22
N VAL A 126 -2.54 -6.11 -1.30
CA VAL A 126 -1.59 -5.03 -1.61
C VAL A 126 -0.63 -5.45 -2.72
N SER A 127 -0.15 -6.71 -2.71
CA SER A 127 0.73 -7.21 -3.76
C SER A 127 0.05 -7.24 -5.12
N VAL A 128 -1.19 -7.70 -5.19
CA VAL A 128 -1.97 -7.73 -6.44
C VAL A 128 -2.24 -6.30 -6.92
N LEU A 129 -2.79 -5.45 -6.06
CA LEU A 129 -3.11 -4.07 -6.41
C LEU A 129 -1.88 -3.29 -6.89
N SER A 130 -0.75 -3.41 -6.20
CA SER A 130 0.49 -2.74 -6.60
C SER A 130 1.08 -3.31 -7.89
N ALA A 131 0.95 -4.62 -8.13
CA ALA A 131 1.39 -5.24 -9.38
C ALA A 131 0.57 -4.74 -10.57
N PHE A 132 -0.76 -4.66 -10.43
CA PHE A 132 -1.62 -4.13 -11.48
C PHE A 132 -1.43 -2.62 -11.70
N ALA A 133 -1.28 -1.83 -10.63
CA ALA A 133 -1.00 -0.41 -10.73
C ALA A 133 0.37 -0.14 -11.39
N GLY A 134 1.41 -0.89 -10.99
CA GLY A 134 2.73 -0.82 -11.61
C GLY A 134 2.74 -1.31 -13.05
N GLY A 135 2.02 -2.40 -13.35
CA GLY A 135 1.84 -2.93 -14.70
C GLY A 135 1.18 -1.91 -15.63
N TRP A 136 0.21 -1.14 -15.14
CA TRP A 136 -0.36 -0.01 -15.88
C TRP A 136 0.70 1.05 -16.20
N GLY A 137 1.53 1.44 -15.21
CA GLY A 137 2.61 2.40 -15.41
C GLY A 137 3.63 1.93 -16.44
N ILE A 138 3.99 0.62 -16.44
CA ILE A 138 4.90 0.04 -17.43
C ILE A 138 4.27 0.09 -18.83
N ALA A 139 3.03 -0.39 -18.98
CA ALA A 139 2.32 -0.38 -20.24
C ALA A 139 2.23 1.04 -20.79
N PHE A 140 1.74 1.98 -19.97
CA PHE A 140 1.61 3.38 -20.34
C PHE A 140 2.95 4.01 -20.77
N GLY A 141 4.02 3.80 -19.98
CA GLY A 141 5.36 4.33 -20.28
C GLY A 141 5.92 3.75 -21.58
N ALA A 142 5.77 2.43 -21.79
CA ALA A 142 6.26 1.75 -22.99
C ALA A 142 5.55 2.25 -24.26
N PHE A 143 4.23 2.33 -24.25
CA PHE A 143 3.46 2.82 -25.37
C PHE A 143 3.71 4.31 -25.65
N SER A 144 3.96 5.09 -24.61
CA SER A 144 4.36 6.50 -24.75
C SER A 144 5.72 6.65 -25.43
N LEU A 145 6.69 5.77 -25.13
CA LEU A 145 8.00 5.74 -25.79
C LEU A 145 7.92 5.33 -27.27
N LEU A 146 6.95 4.49 -27.64
CA LEU A 146 6.68 4.08 -29.02
C LEU A 146 6.00 5.16 -29.87
N GLY A 147 5.90 6.39 -29.40
CA GLY A 147 5.36 7.51 -30.16
C GLY A 147 3.87 7.73 -30.01
N TRP A 148 3.20 7.02 -29.10
CA TRP A 148 1.78 7.20 -28.82
C TRP A 148 1.56 8.29 -27.75
N HIS A 149 2.20 9.43 -27.97
CA HIS A 149 2.37 10.54 -27.01
C HIS A 149 1.08 11.27 -26.58
N HIS A 150 -0.06 10.97 -27.21
CA HIS A 150 -1.29 11.72 -26.96
C HIS A 150 -2.06 11.28 -25.71
N VAL A 151 -1.45 10.44 -24.87
CA VAL A 151 -2.11 9.85 -23.70
C VAL A 151 -2.21 10.80 -22.51
N ALA A 152 -1.33 11.79 -22.43
CA ALA A 152 -1.29 12.73 -21.29
C ALA A 152 -2.44 13.76 -21.28
N ALA A 153 -3.18 13.93 -22.37
CA ALA A 153 -4.15 15.01 -22.54
C ALA A 153 -5.59 14.56 -22.84
N GLY A 154 -5.98 13.34 -22.45
CA GLY A 154 -7.34 12.85 -22.70
C GLY A 154 -7.63 12.54 -24.18
N ALA A 155 -6.61 12.40 -25.00
CA ALA A 155 -6.75 12.04 -26.40
C ALA A 155 -7.21 10.58 -26.55
N LYS A 156 -8.17 10.36 -27.43
CA LYS A 156 -8.73 9.03 -27.70
C LYS A 156 -7.67 8.14 -28.34
N PHE A 157 -7.34 7.03 -27.69
CA PHE A 157 -6.53 5.98 -28.31
C PHE A 157 -7.23 5.41 -29.56
N PRO A 158 -6.49 5.03 -30.60
CA PRO A 158 -7.07 4.24 -31.68
C PRO A 158 -7.63 2.92 -31.10
N PRO A 159 -8.86 2.55 -31.41
CA PRO A 159 -9.52 1.39 -30.79
C PRO A 159 -8.77 0.07 -30.99
N ALA A 160 -8.01 -0.07 -32.08
CA ALA A 160 -7.21 -1.27 -32.36
C ALA A 160 -6.10 -1.55 -31.32
N ASN A 161 -5.60 -0.53 -30.65
CA ASN A 161 -4.42 -0.63 -29.78
C ASN A 161 -4.77 -0.75 -28.29
N TYR A 162 -6.03 -0.47 -27.93
CA TYR A 162 -6.52 -0.66 -26.56
C TYR A 162 -6.44 -2.12 -26.11
N GLY A 163 -6.80 -3.05 -26.98
CA GLY A 163 -6.76 -4.47 -26.67
C GLY A 163 -5.35 -4.94 -26.37
N LEU A 164 -4.36 -4.50 -27.13
CA LEU A 164 -2.95 -4.84 -26.89
C LEU A 164 -2.43 -4.24 -25.58
N MET A 165 -2.77 -2.99 -25.29
CA MET A 165 -2.36 -2.34 -24.04
C MET A 165 -2.98 -3.03 -22.82
N ILE A 166 -4.25 -3.39 -22.86
CA ILE A 166 -4.94 -4.12 -21.81
C ILE A 166 -4.33 -5.52 -21.64
N ALA A 167 -4.04 -6.22 -22.72
CA ALA A 167 -3.38 -7.52 -22.67
C ALA A 167 -1.99 -7.45 -22.04
N CYS A 168 -1.17 -6.50 -22.45
CA CYS A 168 0.13 -6.25 -21.82
C CYS A 168 0.01 -5.91 -20.35
N TRP A 169 -0.94 -5.05 -19.97
CA TRP A 169 -1.22 -4.70 -18.58
C TRP A 169 -1.62 -5.90 -17.74
N LEU A 170 -2.52 -6.73 -18.24
CA LEU A 170 -2.95 -7.95 -17.53
C LEU A 170 -1.81 -8.93 -17.34
N VAL A 171 -1.02 -9.19 -18.39
CA VAL A 171 0.15 -10.10 -18.30
C VAL A 171 1.17 -9.56 -17.31
N LEU A 172 1.53 -8.28 -17.39
CA LEU A 172 2.47 -7.66 -16.45
C LEU A 172 1.95 -7.67 -15.01
N GLY A 173 0.66 -7.38 -14.80
CA GLY A 173 0.02 -7.44 -13.49
C GLY A 173 0.04 -8.84 -12.90
N LEU A 174 -0.29 -9.87 -13.68
CA LEU A 174 -0.25 -11.28 -13.24
C LEU A 174 1.18 -11.75 -12.93
N VAL A 175 2.15 -11.45 -13.79
CA VAL A 175 3.55 -11.78 -13.56
C VAL A 175 4.08 -11.06 -12.32
N GLY A 176 3.81 -9.75 -12.18
CA GLY A 176 4.21 -8.96 -11.02
C GLY A 176 3.61 -9.49 -9.71
N ALA A 177 2.31 -9.80 -9.71
CA ALA A 177 1.64 -10.41 -8.56
C ALA A 177 2.24 -11.77 -8.20
N GLY A 178 2.48 -12.63 -9.20
CA GLY A 178 3.11 -13.94 -9.01
C GLY A 178 4.51 -13.86 -8.39
N VAL A 179 5.34 -12.93 -8.86
CA VAL A 179 6.69 -12.68 -8.33
C VAL A 179 6.63 -12.17 -6.89
N GLN A 180 5.74 -11.21 -6.60
CA GLN A 180 5.59 -10.65 -5.25
C GLN A 180 5.10 -11.69 -4.25
N LEU A 181 4.14 -12.54 -4.62
CA LEU A 181 3.59 -13.59 -3.76
C LEU A 181 4.64 -14.69 -3.48
N ARG A 182 5.40 -15.11 -4.50
CA ARG A 182 6.48 -16.11 -4.34
C ARG A 182 7.65 -15.60 -3.50
N SER A 183 8.07 -14.36 -3.69
CA SER A 183 9.20 -13.77 -2.93
C SER A 183 8.91 -13.66 -1.43
N GLY A 184 7.65 -13.65 -1.05
CA GLY A 184 7.22 -13.64 0.35
C GLY A 184 7.14 -14.99 1.05
N GLY A 185 7.11 -16.10 0.31
CA GLY A 185 7.04 -17.46 0.87
C GLY A 185 8.40 -18.08 1.23
N ARG A 186 9.50 -17.50 0.74
CA ARG A 186 10.83 -18.12 0.81
C ARG A 186 11.56 -18.04 2.15
N LYS A 187 11.01 -17.34 3.15
CA LYS A 187 11.64 -17.20 4.49
C LYS A 187 11.34 -18.32 5.50
N LYS A 188 10.68 -19.42 5.10
CA LYS A 188 10.26 -20.46 6.05
C LYS A 188 10.96 -21.83 5.85
N LYS A 189 12.11 -21.89 5.15
CA LYS A 189 12.76 -23.17 4.85
C LYS A 189 14.29 -23.20 5.08
N THR A 190 14.78 -22.49 6.09
CA THR A 190 16.20 -22.60 6.50
C THR A 190 16.32 -22.53 8.02
N ASP A 191 15.62 -23.38 8.74
CA ASP A 191 15.94 -23.79 10.11
C ASP A 191 15.27 -25.14 10.33
N GLY A 192 16.00 -26.20 9.97
CA GLY A 192 15.73 -27.59 10.24
C GLY A 192 17.04 -28.37 10.13
#